data_2ad3c6bff001f1bb9126ea87616cf903
#
_entry.id   2ad3c6bff001f1bb9126ea87616cf903
#
_cell.length_a   1.000
_cell.length_b   1.000
_cell.length_c   1.000
_cell.angle_alpha   90.00
_cell.angle_beta   90.00
_cell.angle_gamma   90.00
#
_symmetry.space_group_name_H-M   'P 1'
#
loop_
_entity.id
_entity.type
_entity.pdbx_description
1 polymer ?
#
loop_
_entity_poly.entity_id
_entity_poly.type
_entity_poly.pdbx_seq_one_letter_code
_entity_poly.pdbx_strand_id
1 'polypeptide(L)'
;MPIITDVYAREVLDSRGNPTVEIEVLTESGAFGRALVPSGASTGEHEAVELRDGDKSRYLGKGVTKAVENVNEIIAPEIIEGEFSVLDQVSIDKMMIALDGTPNKGKLGANAILGVSIAVARAAADLLGQPLYKYLGGFNGKQLPVPMMNIVNGGSHSDAPIAFQEFMILPVGATTFKESLRWGTEIFHNLKSILSKRGLETAVGDEGGFAPKFEGTEDAVETIIQAIEAAGYKPGEEVFLGFDCASSEFYENGVYDYSKFEGEHGAKRTAAEQVDYLEQLVDKYPIITIEDGMDENDWDGWKQLTERIGDRVQLVGDDLFVTNTEILAKGIENGIGNSILIKVNQIGTLTETFDAIEMAQKAGYTAVVSHRSGETEDTTIADIAVATNAGQIKTGSLSRTDRIAKYNQLLRIEDELFETAKYDGIKSFYNLDK
;
A
#
# COMPACT_ATOMS: atom_id res chain seq x y z
N MET A 1 -16.50 -24.30 -21.82
CA MET A 1 -16.34 -23.71 -20.47
C MET A 1 -15.16 -22.74 -20.55
N PRO A 2 -15.05 -21.72 -19.70
CA PRO A 2 -13.95 -20.74 -19.76
C PRO A 2 -12.66 -21.32 -19.15
N ILE A 3 -12.15 -22.38 -19.78
CA ILE A 3 -10.98 -23.09 -19.29
C ILE A 3 -9.72 -22.31 -19.63
N ILE A 4 -8.79 -22.27 -18.68
CA ILE A 4 -7.45 -21.68 -18.89
C ILE A 4 -6.64 -22.63 -19.76
N THR A 5 -6.11 -22.11 -20.87
CA THR A 5 -5.34 -22.89 -21.86
C THR A 5 -3.86 -22.53 -21.87
N ASP A 6 -3.51 -21.36 -21.31
CA ASP A 6 -2.11 -20.95 -21.21
C ASP A 6 -1.91 -20.04 -19.99
N VAL A 7 -0.77 -20.22 -19.32
CA VAL A 7 -0.25 -19.36 -18.26
C VAL A 7 1.24 -19.17 -18.52
N TYR A 8 1.65 -17.93 -18.78
CA TYR A 8 3.02 -17.63 -19.15
C TYR A 8 3.60 -16.48 -18.34
N ALA A 9 4.77 -16.67 -17.79
CA ALA A 9 5.50 -15.65 -17.03
C ALA A 9 6.78 -15.21 -17.76
N ARG A 10 7.14 -13.94 -17.55
CA ARG A 10 8.43 -13.38 -17.97
C ARG A 10 8.97 -12.42 -16.93
N GLU A 11 10.30 -12.19 -17.00
CA GLU A 11 10.96 -11.16 -16.21
C GLU A 11 10.80 -9.80 -16.91
N VAL A 12 10.37 -8.78 -16.16
CA VAL A 12 10.25 -7.37 -16.59
C VAL A 12 10.88 -6.47 -15.54
N LEU A 13 10.89 -5.16 -15.75
CA LEU A 13 11.47 -4.21 -14.80
C LEU A 13 10.39 -3.44 -14.02
N ASP A 14 10.65 -3.24 -12.74
CA ASP A 14 9.86 -2.36 -11.89
C ASP A 14 10.28 -0.88 -12.02
N SER A 15 9.63 0.02 -11.27
CA SER A 15 9.88 1.47 -11.27
C SER A 15 11.27 1.87 -10.78
N ARG A 16 12.00 0.96 -10.15
CA ARG A 16 13.38 1.16 -9.69
C ARG A 16 14.41 0.53 -10.63
N GLY A 17 13.95 -0.08 -11.75
CA GLY A 17 14.81 -0.81 -12.67
C GLY A 17 15.27 -2.17 -12.16
N ASN A 18 14.62 -2.71 -11.12
CA ASN A 18 14.85 -4.08 -10.66
C ASN A 18 13.92 -5.06 -11.37
N PRO A 19 14.35 -6.31 -11.61
CA PRO A 19 13.49 -7.34 -12.16
C PRO A 19 12.28 -7.63 -11.28
N THR A 20 11.16 -7.85 -11.93
CA THR A 20 9.93 -8.39 -11.33
C THR A 20 9.23 -9.34 -12.31
N VAL A 21 8.14 -9.97 -11.89
CA VAL A 21 7.43 -10.98 -12.68
C VAL A 21 6.19 -10.35 -13.33
N GLU A 22 6.05 -10.59 -14.65
CA GLU A 22 4.81 -10.35 -15.38
C GLU A 22 4.23 -11.70 -15.79
N ILE A 23 2.92 -11.88 -15.58
CA ILE A 23 2.19 -13.10 -15.91
C ILE A 23 1.05 -12.79 -16.87
N GLU A 24 0.84 -13.66 -17.85
CA GLU A 24 -0.28 -13.66 -18.78
C GLU A 24 -1.08 -14.95 -18.62
N VAL A 25 -2.40 -14.83 -18.65
CA VAL A 25 -3.36 -15.95 -18.64
C VAL A 25 -4.26 -15.85 -19.87
N LEU A 26 -4.40 -16.94 -20.60
CA LEU A 26 -5.26 -17.06 -21.76
C LEU A 26 -6.27 -18.18 -21.56
N THR A 27 -7.50 -17.97 -21.99
CA THR A 27 -8.58 -18.96 -21.96
C THR A 27 -8.87 -19.52 -23.33
N GLU A 28 -9.54 -20.68 -23.40
CA GLU A 28 -10.05 -21.28 -24.64
C GLU A 28 -10.94 -20.33 -25.46
N SER A 29 -11.68 -19.46 -24.80
CA SER A 29 -12.53 -18.44 -25.44
C SER A 29 -11.77 -17.22 -25.96
N GLY A 30 -10.46 -17.11 -25.69
CA GLY A 30 -9.61 -15.98 -26.06
C GLY A 30 -9.61 -14.85 -25.04
N ALA A 31 -10.27 -15.00 -23.89
CA ALA A 31 -10.18 -14.02 -22.82
C ALA A 31 -8.76 -14.00 -22.23
N PHE A 32 -8.28 -12.80 -21.93
CA PHE A 32 -6.88 -12.53 -21.60
C PHE A 32 -6.75 -11.69 -20.33
N GLY A 33 -5.76 -12.04 -19.51
CA GLY A 33 -5.38 -11.26 -18.33
C GLY A 33 -3.87 -11.15 -18.20
N ARG A 34 -3.37 -9.97 -17.86
CA ARG A 34 -1.96 -9.70 -17.58
C ARG A 34 -1.82 -9.01 -16.24
N ALA A 35 -0.82 -9.40 -15.48
CA ALA A 35 -0.49 -8.81 -14.18
C ALA A 35 1.02 -8.64 -14.02
N LEU A 36 1.41 -7.56 -13.34
CA LEU A 36 2.78 -7.30 -12.93
C LEU A 36 2.82 -7.19 -11.41
N VAL A 37 3.85 -7.78 -10.81
CA VAL A 37 3.94 -7.90 -9.34
C VAL A 37 4.79 -6.76 -8.78
N PRO A 38 4.31 -6.03 -7.74
CA PRO A 38 5.11 -5.01 -7.05
C PRO A 38 6.16 -5.63 -6.11
N SER A 39 7.14 -4.82 -5.69
CA SER A 39 8.27 -5.23 -4.84
C SER A 39 8.53 -4.23 -3.73
N GLY A 40 8.74 -4.69 -2.50
CA GLY A 40 9.09 -3.83 -1.37
C GLY A 40 10.57 -3.41 -1.34
N ALA A 41 10.88 -2.29 -0.66
CA ALA A 41 12.24 -1.91 -0.27
C ALA A 41 12.50 -2.30 1.19
N SER A 42 11.67 -1.83 2.12
CA SER A 42 11.54 -2.36 3.47
C SER A 42 10.51 -3.49 3.47
N THR A 43 10.73 -4.52 4.28
CA THR A 43 9.82 -5.68 4.36
C THR A 43 9.66 -6.09 5.80
N GLY A 44 8.41 -6.28 6.25
CA GLY A 44 8.10 -6.84 7.55
C GLY A 44 8.65 -8.27 7.70
N GLU A 45 9.02 -8.66 8.90
CA GLU A 45 9.65 -9.97 9.18
C GLU A 45 8.77 -11.16 8.75
N HIS A 46 7.46 -10.98 8.77
CA HIS A 46 6.47 -12.03 8.52
C HIS A 46 5.83 -11.97 7.12
N GLU A 47 6.34 -11.14 6.21
CA GLU A 47 5.85 -11.12 4.83
C GLU A 47 6.07 -12.44 4.10
N ALA A 48 5.17 -12.76 3.17
CA ALA A 48 5.39 -13.84 2.22
C ALA A 48 6.64 -13.59 1.35
N VAL A 49 7.33 -14.65 0.97
CA VAL A 49 8.65 -14.57 0.34
C VAL A 49 8.57 -14.08 -1.10
N GLU A 50 9.18 -12.94 -1.39
CA GLU A 50 9.52 -12.55 -2.75
C GLU A 50 10.74 -13.37 -3.20
N LEU A 51 10.53 -14.32 -4.11
CA LEU A 51 11.60 -15.20 -4.55
C LEU A 51 12.54 -14.47 -5.52
N ARG A 52 13.80 -14.35 -5.12
CA ARG A 52 14.91 -13.79 -5.89
C ARG A 52 15.97 -14.85 -6.17
N ASP A 53 16.64 -14.73 -7.32
CA ASP A 53 17.63 -15.73 -7.77
C ASP A 53 18.88 -15.79 -6.89
N GLY A 54 19.29 -14.63 -6.34
CA GLY A 54 20.50 -14.48 -5.54
C GLY A 54 21.82 -14.53 -6.36
N ASP A 55 21.74 -14.72 -7.68
CA ASP A 55 22.91 -14.74 -8.57
C ASP A 55 23.46 -13.32 -8.79
N LYS A 56 24.57 -13.03 -8.12
CA LYS A 56 25.23 -11.73 -8.19
C LYS A 56 25.71 -11.32 -9.58
N SER A 57 25.89 -12.27 -10.50
CA SER A 57 26.33 -12.01 -11.88
C SER A 57 25.21 -11.46 -12.75
N ARG A 58 23.94 -11.57 -12.27
CA ARG A 58 22.75 -11.16 -13.00
C ARG A 58 21.89 -10.25 -12.12
N TYR A 59 21.62 -9.01 -12.58
CA TYR A 59 20.87 -7.98 -11.83
C TYR A 59 21.31 -7.83 -10.36
N LEU A 60 22.60 -8.00 -10.07
CA LEU A 60 23.19 -7.90 -8.74
C LEU A 60 22.54 -8.83 -7.69
N GLY A 61 22.00 -9.96 -8.14
CA GLY A 61 21.31 -10.94 -7.31
C GLY A 61 19.79 -10.77 -7.24
N LYS A 62 19.24 -9.72 -7.88
CA LYS A 62 17.80 -9.39 -7.82
C LYS A 62 16.97 -10.02 -8.94
N GLY A 63 17.55 -10.88 -9.79
CA GLY A 63 16.80 -11.61 -10.84
C GLY A 63 15.64 -12.42 -10.27
N VAL A 64 14.63 -12.71 -11.11
CA VAL A 64 13.42 -13.46 -10.75
C VAL A 64 13.18 -14.66 -11.67
N THR A 65 14.24 -15.19 -12.29
CA THR A 65 14.12 -16.32 -13.23
C THR A 65 13.55 -17.56 -12.56
N LYS A 66 13.91 -17.84 -11.29
CA LYS A 66 13.34 -18.97 -10.54
C LYS A 66 11.83 -18.82 -10.33
N ALA A 67 11.34 -17.62 -10.04
CA ALA A 67 9.90 -17.36 -9.93
C ALA A 67 9.21 -17.53 -11.28
N VAL A 68 9.81 -17.05 -12.36
CA VAL A 68 9.33 -17.26 -13.74
C VAL A 68 9.27 -18.75 -14.09
N GLU A 69 10.33 -19.51 -13.82
CA GLU A 69 10.36 -20.97 -14.03
C GLU A 69 9.30 -21.68 -13.19
N ASN A 70 9.10 -21.30 -11.93
CA ASN A 70 8.05 -21.87 -11.07
C ASN A 70 6.64 -21.65 -11.65
N VAL A 71 6.38 -20.48 -12.27
CA VAL A 71 5.11 -20.29 -12.97
C VAL A 71 5.02 -21.19 -14.20
N ASN A 72 6.02 -21.15 -15.10
CA ASN A 72 5.95 -21.80 -16.40
C ASN A 72 6.03 -23.33 -16.32
N GLU A 73 6.82 -23.88 -15.38
CA GLU A 73 7.13 -25.32 -15.32
C GLU A 73 6.36 -26.05 -14.20
N ILE A 74 5.78 -25.33 -13.21
CA ILE A 74 5.10 -25.96 -12.08
C ILE A 74 3.64 -25.50 -12.00
N ILE A 75 3.37 -24.19 -11.88
CA ILE A 75 1.99 -23.69 -11.68
C ILE A 75 1.16 -23.84 -12.95
N ALA A 76 1.69 -23.45 -14.11
CA ALA A 76 0.97 -23.50 -15.38
C ALA A 76 0.53 -24.92 -15.75
N PRO A 77 1.37 -25.97 -15.69
CA PRO A 77 0.94 -27.34 -15.92
C PRO A 77 -0.20 -27.78 -14.99
N GLU A 78 -0.12 -27.51 -13.70
CA GLU A 78 -1.17 -27.88 -12.74
C GLU A 78 -2.52 -27.21 -13.05
N ILE A 79 -2.51 -25.93 -13.48
CA ILE A 79 -3.72 -25.23 -13.88
C ILE A 79 -4.31 -25.82 -15.16
N ILE A 80 -3.47 -26.10 -16.16
CA ILE A 80 -3.90 -26.57 -17.50
C ILE A 80 -4.38 -28.02 -17.41
N GLU A 81 -3.61 -28.91 -16.79
CA GLU A 81 -3.97 -30.34 -16.60
C GLU A 81 -5.19 -30.51 -15.70
N GLY A 82 -5.37 -29.63 -14.72
CA GLY A 82 -6.54 -29.58 -13.85
C GLY A 82 -7.80 -29.04 -14.53
N GLU A 83 -7.71 -28.56 -15.77
CA GLU A 83 -8.82 -27.95 -16.54
C GLU A 83 -9.57 -26.86 -15.74
N PHE A 84 -8.83 -26.01 -14.99
CA PHE A 84 -9.43 -24.97 -14.18
C PHE A 84 -10.19 -23.94 -15.03
N SER A 85 -11.38 -23.60 -14.57
CA SER A 85 -12.11 -22.45 -15.10
C SER A 85 -11.47 -21.16 -14.59
N VAL A 86 -11.32 -20.16 -15.45
CA VAL A 86 -10.82 -18.83 -15.07
C VAL A 86 -11.70 -18.14 -14.02
N LEU A 87 -12.94 -18.61 -13.83
CA LEU A 87 -13.88 -18.11 -12.83
C LEU A 87 -13.70 -18.74 -11.44
N ASP A 88 -12.86 -19.75 -11.32
CA ASP A 88 -12.65 -20.50 -10.05
C ASP A 88 -11.49 -19.92 -9.22
N GLN A 89 -11.46 -18.57 -9.05
CA GLN A 89 -10.37 -17.84 -8.39
C GLN A 89 -9.93 -18.49 -7.07
N VAL A 90 -10.88 -18.75 -6.17
CA VAL A 90 -10.56 -19.29 -4.83
C VAL A 90 -9.93 -20.69 -4.92
N SER A 91 -10.40 -21.52 -5.84
CA SER A 91 -9.86 -22.86 -6.06
C SER A 91 -8.43 -22.81 -6.62
N ILE A 92 -8.17 -21.92 -7.55
CA ILE A 92 -6.84 -21.70 -8.14
C ILE A 92 -5.87 -21.19 -7.07
N ASP A 93 -6.26 -20.18 -6.30
CA ASP A 93 -5.42 -19.61 -5.24
C ASP A 93 -5.09 -20.69 -4.18
N LYS A 94 -6.08 -21.44 -3.73
CA LYS A 94 -5.87 -22.55 -2.78
C LYS A 94 -5.01 -23.67 -3.34
N MET A 95 -5.16 -24.00 -4.61
CA MET A 95 -4.30 -24.98 -5.29
C MET A 95 -2.84 -24.52 -5.28
N MET A 96 -2.57 -23.26 -5.64
CA MET A 96 -1.20 -22.71 -5.63
C MET A 96 -0.58 -22.67 -4.23
N ILE A 97 -1.37 -22.31 -3.20
CA ILE A 97 -0.93 -22.35 -1.79
C ILE A 97 -0.56 -23.77 -1.38
N ALA A 98 -1.40 -24.76 -1.73
CA ALA A 98 -1.14 -26.16 -1.42
C ALA A 98 0.08 -26.72 -2.18
N LEU A 99 0.31 -26.28 -3.41
CA LEU A 99 1.44 -26.67 -4.25
C LEU A 99 2.78 -26.11 -3.70
N ASP A 100 2.76 -24.91 -3.15
CA ASP A 100 3.89 -24.34 -2.41
C ASP A 100 4.13 -25.12 -1.11
N GLY A 101 3.11 -25.29 -0.30
CA GLY A 101 3.12 -26.11 0.93
C GLY A 101 3.95 -25.52 2.06
N THR A 102 4.46 -24.28 1.95
CA THR A 102 5.18 -23.58 3.02
C THR A 102 4.33 -22.44 3.61
N PRO A 103 4.53 -22.07 4.90
CA PRO A 103 3.71 -21.05 5.54
C PRO A 103 3.80 -19.67 4.88
N ASN A 104 4.96 -19.35 4.28
CA ASN A 104 5.28 -18.03 3.72
C ASN A 104 5.50 -18.04 2.20
N LYS A 105 5.00 -19.06 1.49
CA LYS A 105 5.16 -19.21 0.03
C LYS A 105 6.63 -19.21 -0.45
N GLY A 106 7.51 -19.75 0.41
CA GLY A 106 8.96 -19.72 0.17
C GLY A 106 9.47 -20.68 -0.90
N LYS A 107 8.68 -21.69 -1.30
CA LYS A 107 9.06 -22.68 -2.31
C LYS A 107 8.84 -22.17 -3.73
N LEU A 108 7.67 -21.64 -4.04
CA LEU A 108 7.32 -21.13 -5.37
C LEU A 108 7.57 -19.63 -5.50
N GLY A 109 7.46 -18.89 -4.41
CA GLY A 109 7.54 -17.45 -4.33
C GLY A 109 6.16 -16.79 -4.35
N ALA A 110 5.93 -15.88 -3.40
CA ALA A 110 4.69 -15.10 -3.36
C ALA A 110 4.52 -14.24 -4.63
N ASN A 111 5.61 -13.77 -5.22
CA ASN A 111 5.59 -13.04 -6.48
C ASN A 111 5.09 -13.90 -7.66
N ALA A 112 5.50 -15.17 -7.76
CA ALA A 112 4.98 -16.09 -8.75
C ALA A 112 3.48 -16.36 -8.55
N ILE A 113 3.07 -16.68 -7.33
CA ILE A 113 1.69 -17.02 -6.97
C ILE A 113 0.76 -15.82 -7.17
N LEU A 114 1.13 -14.65 -6.67
CA LEU A 114 0.33 -13.42 -6.80
C LEU A 114 0.10 -13.01 -8.24
N GLY A 115 1.15 -13.08 -9.05
CA GLY A 115 1.03 -12.70 -10.46
C GLY A 115 0.01 -13.56 -11.20
N VAL A 116 -0.01 -14.88 -10.94
CA VAL A 116 -1.02 -15.79 -11.50
C VAL A 116 -2.41 -15.44 -10.95
N SER A 117 -2.54 -15.25 -9.63
CA SER A 117 -3.81 -14.89 -9.00
C SER A 117 -4.46 -13.64 -9.60
N ILE A 118 -3.67 -12.57 -9.81
CA ILE A 118 -4.17 -11.33 -10.43
C ILE A 118 -4.49 -11.53 -11.92
N ALA A 119 -3.61 -12.21 -12.66
CA ALA A 119 -3.82 -12.44 -14.10
C ALA A 119 -5.09 -13.26 -14.37
N VAL A 120 -5.39 -14.28 -13.53
CA VAL A 120 -6.64 -15.05 -13.57
C VAL A 120 -7.85 -14.14 -13.36
N ALA A 121 -7.83 -13.27 -12.35
CA ALA A 121 -8.95 -12.34 -12.10
C ALA A 121 -9.16 -11.37 -13.28
N ARG A 122 -8.09 -10.87 -13.90
CA ARG A 122 -8.17 -10.02 -15.08
C ARG A 122 -8.74 -10.76 -16.30
N ALA A 123 -8.32 -12.00 -16.54
CA ALA A 123 -8.87 -12.82 -17.61
C ALA A 123 -10.35 -13.17 -17.37
N ALA A 124 -10.74 -13.38 -16.11
CA ALA A 124 -12.14 -13.59 -15.75
C ALA A 124 -13.00 -12.34 -16.00
N ALA A 125 -12.49 -11.17 -15.65
CA ALA A 125 -13.17 -9.90 -15.92
C ALA A 125 -13.33 -9.66 -17.44
N ASP A 126 -12.28 -9.92 -18.23
CA ASP A 126 -12.29 -9.83 -19.68
C ASP A 126 -13.31 -10.81 -20.31
N LEU A 127 -13.32 -12.07 -19.85
CA LEU A 127 -14.31 -13.07 -20.26
C LEU A 127 -15.77 -12.59 -20.08
N LEU A 128 -16.03 -11.91 -18.96
CA LEU A 128 -17.38 -11.43 -18.62
C LEU A 128 -17.68 -10.06 -19.22
N GLY A 129 -16.72 -9.44 -19.92
CA GLY A 129 -16.85 -8.08 -20.46
C GLY A 129 -17.08 -7.03 -19.36
N GLN A 130 -16.49 -7.23 -18.18
CA GLN A 130 -16.62 -6.35 -17.03
C GLN A 130 -15.29 -5.69 -16.68
N PRO A 131 -15.29 -4.43 -16.21
CA PRO A 131 -14.09 -3.86 -15.60
C PRO A 131 -13.72 -4.64 -14.32
N LEU A 132 -12.41 -4.69 -14.00
CA LEU A 132 -11.90 -5.54 -12.92
C LEU A 132 -12.55 -5.25 -11.56
N TYR A 133 -12.71 -3.96 -11.19
CA TYR A 133 -13.34 -3.60 -9.92
C TYR A 133 -14.78 -4.16 -9.78
N LYS A 134 -15.50 -4.23 -10.89
CA LYS A 134 -16.87 -4.73 -10.92
C LYS A 134 -16.94 -6.25 -10.87
N TYR A 135 -16.00 -6.93 -11.52
CA TYR A 135 -15.85 -8.38 -11.40
C TYR A 135 -15.53 -8.78 -9.95
N LEU A 136 -14.55 -8.10 -9.32
CA LEU A 136 -14.11 -8.40 -7.95
C LEU A 136 -15.13 -8.03 -6.88
N GLY A 137 -15.81 -6.88 -7.01
CA GLY A 137 -16.71 -6.31 -5.99
C GLY A 137 -18.20 -6.46 -6.28
N GLY A 138 -18.54 -7.05 -7.41
CA GLY A 138 -19.93 -7.14 -7.87
C GLY A 138 -20.56 -5.76 -8.08
N PHE A 139 -21.90 -5.69 -8.04
CA PHE A 139 -22.64 -4.44 -8.27
C PHE A 139 -22.46 -3.40 -7.15
N ASN A 140 -21.93 -3.79 -5.99
CA ASN A 140 -21.81 -2.90 -4.83
C ASN A 140 -20.44 -2.19 -4.73
N GLY A 141 -19.47 -2.53 -5.56
CA GLY A 141 -18.18 -1.80 -5.66
C GLY A 141 -18.41 -0.43 -6.28
N LYS A 142 -18.45 0.64 -5.47
CA LYS A 142 -18.84 2.00 -5.90
C LYS A 142 -18.21 3.14 -5.09
N GLN A 143 -17.48 2.81 -4.02
CA GLN A 143 -16.84 3.83 -3.18
C GLN A 143 -15.42 4.11 -3.69
N LEU A 144 -15.21 5.34 -4.15
CA LEU A 144 -13.88 5.84 -4.47
C LEU A 144 -13.12 6.09 -3.16
N PRO A 145 -11.85 5.66 -3.07
CA PRO A 145 -11.08 5.80 -1.83
C PRO A 145 -10.58 7.23 -1.63
N VAL A 146 -10.45 7.65 -0.36
CA VAL A 146 -9.64 8.82 0.01
C VAL A 146 -8.18 8.50 -0.31
N PRO A 147 -7.50 9.32 -1.14
CA PRO A 147 -6.09 9.12 -1.42
C PRO A 147 -5.23 9.67 -0.28
N MET A 148 -4.33 8.84 0.23
CA MET A 148 -3.28 9.20 1.17
C MET A 148 -2.01 9.47 0.35
N MET A 149 -1.76 10.75 0.02
CA MET A 149 -0.75 11.16 -0.96
C MET A 149 0.57 11.48 -0.27
N ASN A 150 1.58 10.63 -0.43
CA ASN A 150 2.92 10.85 0.10
C ASN A 150 3.64 11.98 -0.65
N ILE A 151 3.72 13.19 -0.07
CA ILE A 151 4.32 14.36 -0.71
C ILE A 151 5.72 14.72 -0.21
N VAL A 152 6.13 14.15 0.93
CA VAL A 152 7.50 14.29 1.48
C VAL A 152 7.99 12.93 1.95
N ASN A 153 9.18 12.54 1.52
CA ASN A 153 9.88 11.33 1.89
C ASN A 153 11.00 11.61 2.90
N GLY A 154 11.13 10.72 3.87
CA GLY A 154 12.24 10.67 4.83
C GLY A 154 12.67 9.22 5.08
N GLY A 155 13.23 8.93 6.24
CA GLY A 155 13.65 7.59 6.64
C GLY A 155 14.49 6.88 5.57
N SER A 156 14.23 5.61 5.36
CA SER A 156 14.90 4.79 4.35
C SER A 156 14.55 5.16 2.89
N HIS A 157 13.55 6.02 2.67
CA HIS A 157 13.13 6.46 1.33
C HIS A 157 13.84 7.72 0.82
N SER A 158 14.75 8.30 1.61
CA SER A 158 15.42 9.55 1.26
C SER A 158 16.72 9.72 2.05
N ASP A 159 17.62 10.57 1.56
CA ASP A 159 18.81 11.02 2.30
C ASP A 159 18.51 12.22 3.22
N ALA A 160 17.23 12.57 3.40
CA ALA A 160 16.81 13.65 4.30
C ALA A 160 17.02 13.24 5.77
N PRO A 161 17.50 14.15 6.65
CA PRO A 161 17.71 13.85 8.06
C PRO A 161 16.41 13.89 8.86
N ILE A 162 15.46 13.04 8.50
CA ILE A 162 14.14 12.89 9.12
C ILE A 162 13.88 11.40 9.32
N ALA A 163 13.49 11.00 10.53
CA ALA A 163 13.28 9.58 10.84
C ALA A 163 12.01 9.01 10.21
N PHE A 164 10.92 9.78 10.17
CA PHE A 164 9.67 9.30 9.57
C PHE A 164 9.80 9.13 8.05
N GLN A 165 9.29 8.01 7.55
CA GLN A 165 9.47 7.59 6.17
C GLN A 165 8.60 8.37 5.20
N GLU A 166 7.33 8.68 5.58
CA GLU A 166 6.39 9.35 4.70
C GLU A 166 5.54 10.38 5.44
N PHE A 167 5.31 11.50 4.74
CA PHE A 167 4.38 12.56 5.14
C PHE A 167 3.31 12.70 4.06
N MET A 168 2.07 12.40 4.44
CA MET A 168 0.95 12.32 3.52
C MET A 168 -0.05 13.44 3.73
N ILE A 169 -0.72 13.85 2.66
CA ILE A 169 -1.91 14.71 2.68
C ILE A 169 -3.15 13.89 2.31
N LEU A 170 -4.26 14.19 2.95
CA LEU A 170 -5.55 13.51 2.80
C LEU A 170 -6.67 14.53 2.55
N PRO A 171 -7.09 14.74 1.28
CA PRO A 171 -8.13 15.72 0.94
C PRO A 171 -9.54 15.21 1.22
N VAL A 172 -9.87 15.02 2.51
CA VAL A 172 -11.15 14.43 2.96
C VAL A 172 -12.35 15.35 2.79
N GLY A 173 -12.12 16.67 2.64
CA GLY A 173 -13.18 17.66 2.43
C GLY A 173 -13.68 17.76 0.99
N ALA A 174 -12.99 17.12 0.03
CA ALA A 174 -13.42 17.07 -1.36
C ALA A 174 -14.75 16.32 -1.51
N THR A 175 -15.53 16.64 -2.53
CA THR A 175 -16.84 16.04 -2.78
C THR A 175 -16.81 14.87 -3.76
N THR A 176 -15.69 14.72 -4.51
CA THR A 176 -15.46 13.65 -5.47
C THR A 176 -13.99 13.23 -5.43
N PHE A 177 -13.69 12.06 -5.93
CA PHE A 177 -12.28 11.62 -6.07
C PHE A 177 -11.50 12.57 -7.00
N LYS A 178 -12.09 12.97 -8.11
CA LYS A 178 -11.50 13.92 -9.06
C LYS A 178 -11.11 15.25 -8.39
N GLU A 179 -11.98 15.79 -7.52
CA GLU A 179 -11.67 17.00 -6.75
C GLU A 179 -10.53 16.73 -5.75
N SER A 180 -10.55 15.61 -5.04
CA SER A 180 -9.48 15.28 -4.09
C SER A 180 -8.12 15.17 -4.78
N LEU A 181 -8.06 14.58 -5.97
CA LEU A 181 -6.84 14.48 -6.77
C LEU A 181 -6.37 15.86 -7.26
N ARG A 182 -7.28 16.75 -7.68
CA ARG A 182 -6.97 18.13 -8.06
C ARG A 182 -6.36 18.89 -6.88
N TRP A 183 -7.01 18.83 -5.70
CA TRP A 183 -6.49 19.50 -4.50
C TRP A 183 -5.08 19.02 -4.14
N GLY A 184 -4.88 17.71 -4.13
CA GLY A 184 -3.56 17.14 -3.88
C GLY A 184 -2.50 17.65 -4.86
N THR A 185 -2.83 17.72 -6.15
CA THR A 185 -1.92 18.21 -7.20
C THR A 185 -1.58 19.69 -6.99
N GLU A 186 -2.56 20.53 -6.67
CA GLU A 186 -2.35 21.94 -6.37
C GLU A 186 -1.47 22.14 -5.14
N ILE A 187 -1.68 21.37 -4.07
CA ILE A 187 -0.83 21.38 -2.87
C ILE A 187 0.60 20.93 -3.21
N PHE A 188 0.77 19.85 -3.98
CA PHE A 188 2.07 19.34 -4.40
C PHE A 188 2.89 20.41 -5.15
N HIS A 189 2.27 21.15 -6.09
CA HIS A 189 2.95 22.22 -6.82
C HIS A 189 3.23 23.45 -5.96
N ASN A 190 2.37 23.79 -5.01
CA ASN A 190 2.64 24.83 -4.02
C ASN A 190 3.81 24.45 -3.11
N LEU A 191 3.87 23.19 -2.65
CA LEU A 191 4.99 22.67 -1.87
C LEU A 191 6.30 22.80 -2.66
N LYS A 192 6.32 22.39 -3.93
CA LYS A 192 7.49 22.57 -4.81
C LYS A 192 7.97 24.02 -4.86
N SER A 193 7.03 24.96 -4.98
CA SER A 193 7.34 26.39 -5.00
C SER A 193 7.94 26.89 -3.68
N ILE A 194 7.39 26.45 -2.55
CA ILE A 194 7.88 26.80 -1.21
C ILE A 194 9.29 26.26 -1.00
N LEU A 195 9.52 24.99 -1.32
CA LEU A 195 10.84 24.34 -1.23
C LEU A 195 11.89 25.08 -2.06
N SER A 196 11.56 25.41 -3.32
CA SER A 196 12.45 26.18 -4.20
C SER A 196 12.80 27.57 -3.64
N LYS A 197 11.82 28.28 -3.06
CA LYS A 197 12.04 29.60 -2.44
C LYS A 197 12.92 29.52 -1.20
N ARG A 198 12.88 28.39 -0.48
CA ARG A 198 13.75 28.11 0.68
C ARG A 198 15.15 27.63 0.26
N GLY A 199 15.39 27.40 -1.04
CA GLY A 199 16.64 26.85 -1.56
C GLY A 199 16.80 25.35 -1.26
N LEU A 200 15.68 24.66 -0.96
CA LEU A 200 15.65 23.21 -0.72
C LEU A 200 15.46 22.45 -2.02
N GLU A 201 15.91 21.19 -2.03
CA GLU A 201 15.82 20.31 -3.19
C GLU A 201 14.36 19.97 -3.53
N THR A 202 14.08 19.85 -4.82
CA THR A 202 12.76 19.44 -5.36
C THR A 202 12.85 18.18 -6.21
N ALA A 203 13.92 17.40 -6.04
CA ALA A 203 14.00 16.04 -6.54
C ALA A 203 13.00 15.16 -5.79
N VAL A 204 12.49 14.13 -6.46
CA VAL A 204 11.51 13.21 -5.89
C VAL A 204 12.13 11.84 -5.63
N GLY A 205 11.68 11.20 -4.55
CA GLY A 205 12.05 9.84 -4.20
C GLY A 205 11.30 8.77 -5.03
N ASP A 206 11.44 7.52 -4.63
CA ASP A 206 10.88 6.36 -5.33
C ASP A 206 9.35 6.41 -5.44
N GLU A 207 8.69 7.02 -4.48
CA GLU A 207 7.23 7.15 -4.44
C GLU A 207 6.69 8.48 -4.98
N GLY A 208 7.57 9.33 -5.53
CA GLY A 208 7.21 10.57 -6.19
C GLY A 208 7.06 11.79 -5.26
N GLY A 209 7.20 11.63 -3.94
CA GLY A 209 7.27 12.72 -2.97
C GLY A 209 8.63 13.41 -2.99
N PHE A 210 8.69 14.68 -2.54
CA PHE A 210 9.95 15.43 -2.43
C PHE A 210 10.80 14.87 -1.28
N ALA A 211 12.13 14.98 -1.43
CA ALA A 211 13.11 14.51 -0.45
C ALA A 211 14.08 15.65 -0.02
N PRO A 212 13.59 16.79 0.47
CA PRO A 212 14.44 17.91 0.84
C PRO A 212 15.05 17.69 2.23
N LYS A 213 16.18 18.35 2.48
CA LYS A 213 16.82 18.35 3.80
C LYS A 213 16.12 19.35 4.74
N PHE A 214 15.04 18.93 5.37
CA PHE A 214 14.39 19.67 6.44
C PHE A 214 15.22 19.66 7.74
N GLU A 215 14.91 20.57 8.66
CA GLU A 215 15.56 20.63 9.99
C GLU A 215 15.02 19.56 10.96
N GLY A 216 13.94 18.86 10.62
CA GLY A 216 13.31 17.80 11.39
C GLY A 216 11.86 17.57 10.99
N THR A 217 11.18 16.68 11.72
CA THR A 217 9.79 16.28 11.48
C THR A 217 8.84 17.50 11.51
N GLU A 218 8.97 18.38 12.49
CA GLU A 218 8.06 19.54 12.62
C GLU A 218 8.24 20.56 11.48
N ASP A 219 9.49 20.80 11.01
CA ASP A 219 9.74 21.67 9.85
C ASP A 219 9.09 21.11 8.58
N ALA A 220 9.13 19.80 8.38
CA ALA A 220 8.43 19.15 7.28
C ALA A 220 6.91 19.34 7.37
N VAL A 221 6.31 19.08 8.54
CA VAL A 221 4.87 19.24 8.78
C VAL A 221 4.42 20.69 8.58
N GLU A 222 5.11 21.66 9.15
CA GLU A 222 4.77 23.08 9.04
C GLU A 222 4.90 23.58 7.60
N THR A 223 5.88 23.06 6.84
CA THR A 223 6.03 23.36 5.40
C THR A 223 4.88 22.80 4.57
N ILE A 224 4.41 21.60 4.90
CA ILE A 224 3.23 21.00 4.23
C ILE A 224 1.96 21.79 4.55
N ILE A 225 1.76 22.21 5.81
CA ILE A 225 0.64 23.06 6.20
C ILE A 225 0.65 24.38 5.41
N GLN A 226 1.81 25.04 5.27
CA GLN A 226 1.95 26.23 4.45
C GLN A 226 1.58 25.97 2.98
N ALA A 227 1.90 24.80 2.44
CA ALA A 227 1.53 24.42 1.08
C ALA A 227 0.03 24.20 0.90
N ILE A 228 -0.65 23.62 1.90
CA ILE A 228 -2.12 23.45 1.94
C ILE A 228 -2.79 24.83 1.93
N GLU A 229 -2.36 25.73 2.82
CA GLU A 229 -2.89 27.10 2.91
C GLU A 229 -2.62 27.91 1.64
N ALA A 230 -1.41 27.79 1.06
CA ALA A 230 -1.05 28.47 -0.18
C ALA A 230 -1.86 27.99 -1.39
N ALA A 231 -2.34 26.75 -1.36
CA ALA A 231 -3.27 26.20 -2.34
C ALA A 231 -4.73 26.65 -2.12
N GLY A 232 -5.01 27.32 -1.00
CA GLY A 232 -6.33 27.85 -0.66
C GLY A 232 -7.23 26.90 0.13
N TYR A 233 -6.65 25.82 0.69
CA TYR A 233 -7.38 24.83 1.47
C TYR A 233 -7.11 24.98 2.97
N LYS A 234 -8.00 24.42 3.80
CA LYS A 234 -7.96 24.52 5.25
C LYS A 234 -7.40 23.24 5.90
N PRO A 235 -6.20 23.31 6.51
CA PRO A 235 -5.67 22.20 7.31
C PRO A 235 -6.61 21.86 8.47
N GLY A 236 -6.86 20.56 8.67
CA GLY A 236 -7.72 20.08 9.76
C GLY A 236 -9.23 20.17 9.53
N GLU A 237 -9.66 20.77 8.40
CA GLU A 237 -11.07 20.78 7.97
C GLU A 237 -11.23 20.09 6.60
N GLU A 238 -10.48 20.55 5.61
CA GLU A 238 -10.55 20.08 4.22
C GLU A 238 -9.46 19.08 3.89
N VAL A 239 -8.26 19.30 4.43
CA VAL A 239 -7.09 18.44 4.21
C VAL A 239 -6.46 18.11 5.56
N PHE A 240 -6.31 16.83 5.83
CA PHE A 240 -5.60 16.31 6.99
C PHE A 240 -4.22 15.79 6.61
N LEU A 241 -3.40 15.51 7.62
CA LEU A 241 -2.07 14.92 7.48
C LEU A 241 -2.08 13.46 7.94
N GLY A 242 -1.15 12.69 7.39
CA GLY A 242 -0.85 11.34 7.84
C GLY A 242 0.64 11.07 7.82
N PHE A 243 1.09 10.16 8.66
CA PHE A 243 2.46 9.69 8.72
C PHE A 243 2.55 8.20 8.43
N ASP A 244 3.62 7.80 7.78
CA ASP A 244 4.21 6.49 7.91
C ASP A 244 5.53 6.65 8.67
N CYS A 245 5.56 6.18 9.91
CA CYS A 245 6.75 6.29 10.75
C CYS A 245 7.80 5.23 10.40
N ALA A 246 7.36 4.05 9.91
CA ALA A 246 8.20 2.88 9.70
C ALA A 246 9.15 2.62 10.89
N SER A 247 8.57 2.59 12.10
CA SER A 247 9.35 2.67 13.35
C SER A 247 10.30 1.50 13.57
N SER A 248 10.05 0.36 12.93
CA SER A 248 10.97 -0.80 12.97
C SER A 248 12.36 -0.48 12.39
N GLU A 249 12.44 0.49 11.46
CA GLU A 249 13.71 0.91 10.86
C GLU A 249 14.67 1.59 11.84
N PHE A 250 14.15 2.22 12.90
CA PHE A 250 14.94 2.91 13.92
C PHE A 250 14.73 2.38 15.35
N TYR A 251 14.07 1.22 15.50
CA TYR A 251 13.95 0.53 16.77
C TYR A 251 15.09 -0.46 16.97
N GLU A 252 15.71 -0.44 18.16
CA GLU A 252 16.75 -1.40 18.53
C GLU A 252 16.82 -1.54 20.08
N ASN A 253 16.78 -2.79 20.55
CA ASN A 253 16.97 -3.11 21.97
C ASN A 253 16.04 -2.34 22.94
N GLY A 254 14.78 -2.11 22.55
CA GLY A 254 13.80 -1.40 23.39
C GLY A 254 13.85 0.12 23.27
N VAL A 255 14.61 0.65 22.33
CA VAL A 255 14.81 2.09 22.12
C VAL A 255 14.49 2.47 20.68
N TYR A 256 13.67 3.50 20.50
CA TYR A 256 13.43 4.20 19.24
C TYR A 256 14.52 5.24 19.04
N ASP A 257 15.52 4.92 18.22
CA ASP A 257 16.74 5.70 18.01
C ASP A 257 16.66 6.53 16.72
N TYR A 258 16.16 7.74 16.83
CA TYR A 258 16.05 8.69 15.74
C TYR A 258 17.40 9.12 15.16
N SER A 259 18.50 8.96 15.92
CA SER A 259 19.84 9.32 15.45
C SER A 259 20.32 8.50 14.23
N LYS A 260 19.66 7.37 13.95
CA LYS A 260 19.92 6.59 12.72
C LYS A 260 19.68 7.42 11.45
N PHE A 261 18.72 8.33 11.46
CA PHE A 261 18.39 9.19 10.34
C PHE A 261 18.71 10.67 10.59
N GLU A 262 18.52 11.14 11.82
CA GLU A 262 18.65 12.57 12.19
C GLU A 262 20.07 12.94 12.68
N GLY A 263 20.98 11.96 12.71
CA GLY A 263 22.36 12.18 13.17
C GLY A 263 22.46 12.48 14.67
N GLU A 264 23.48 13.23 15.08
CA GLU A 264 23.78 13.48 16.50
C GLU A 264 22.65 14.20 17.28
N HIS A 265 21.71 14.83 16.58
CA HIS A 265 20.58 15.54 17.18
C HIS A 265 19.33 14.66 17.35
N GLY A 266 19.32 13.47 16.77
CA GLY A 266 18.19 12.53 16.86
C GLY A 266 17.98 12.04 18.28
N ALA A 267 16.74 12.16 18.76
CA ALA A 267 16.37 11.71 20.10
C ALA A 267 16.36 10.17 20.19
N LYS A 268 16.60 9.68 21.40
CA LYS A 268 16.40 8.26 21.75
C LYS A 268 15.24 8.16 22.72
N ARG A 269 14.24 7.35 22.39
CA ARG A 269 12.99 7.24 23.14
C ARG A 269 12.73 5.80 23.57
N THR A 270 12.28 5.61 24.78
CA THR A 270 11.61 4.38 25.21
C THR A 270 10.25 4.26 24.53
N ALA A 271 9.57 3.12 24.63
CA ALA A 271 8.22 2.94 24.06
C ALA A 271 7.24 4.00 24.62
N ALA A 272 7.25 4.27 25.93
CA ALA A 272 6.39 5.28 26.54
C ALA A 272 6.68 6.70 26.02
N GLU A 273 7.96 7.07 25.88
CA GLU A 273 8.36 8.38 25.34
C GLU A 273 8.03 8.50 23.83
N GLN A 274 8.04 7.40 23.09
CA GLN A 274 7.60 7.34 21.68
C GLN A 274 6.09 7.62 21.60
N VAL A 275 5.28 6.98 22.44
CA VAL A 275 3.84 7.22 22.55
C VAL A 275 3.56 8.69 22.91
N ASP A 276 4.25 9.23 23.90
CA ASP A 276 4.11 10.65 24.32
C ASP A 276 4.48 11.61 23.18
N TYR A 277 5.50 11.31 22.39
CA TYR A 277 5.90 12.12 21.25
C TYR A 277 4.87 12.11 20.12
N LEU A 278 4.33 10.94 19.78
CA LEU A 278 3.28 10.82 18.76
C LEU A 278 2.00 11.54 19.20
N GLU A 279 1.61 11.43 20.49
CA GLU A 279 0.48 12.18 21.03
C GLU A 279 0.70 13.70 20.92
N GLN A 280 1.89 14.21 21.27
CA GLN A 280 2.22 15.63 21.13
C GLN A 280 2.10 16.14 19.68
N LEU A 281 2.50 15.33 18.70
CA LEU A 281 2.34 15.68 17.29
C LEU A 281 0.86 15.74 16.89
N VAL A 282 0.04 14.80 17.37
CA VAL A 282 -1.42 14.76 17.13
C VAL A 282 -2.12 15.94 17.79
N ASP A 283 -1.69 16.36 19.00
CA ASP A 283 -2.26 17.51 19.70
C ASP A 283 -1.92 18.84 19.00
N LYS A 284 -0.77 18.92 18.35
CA LYS A 284 -0.28 20.15 17.71
C LYS A 284 -0.73 20.30 16.26
N TYR A 285 -0.87 19.22 15.53
CA TYR A 285 -1.07 19.22 14.08
C TYR A 285 -2.32 18.42 13.67
N PRO A 286 -2.92 18.71 12.51
CA PRO A 286 -4.13 18.02 12.06
C PRO A 286 -3.84 16.64 11.48
N ILE A 287 -3.30 15.74 12.30
CA ILE A 287 -2.93 14.37 11.95
C ILE A 287 -4.14 13.47 12.20
N ILE A 288 -4.56 12.71 11.19
CA ILE A 288 -5.70 11.79 11.29
C ILE A 288 -5.28 10.31 11.21
N THR A 289 -4.07 10.02 10.72
CA THR A 289 -3.59 8.65 10.56
C THR A 289 -2.09 8.55 10.81
N ILE A 290 -1.68 7.49 11.48
CA ILE A 290 -0.28 7.12 11.74
C ILE A 290 -0.12 5.64 11.41
N GLU A 291 0.77 5.34 10.47
CA GLU A 291 1.18 3.99 10.09
C GLU A 291 2.47 3.65 10.84
N ASP A 292 2.54 2.43 11.37
CA ASP A 292 3.69 1.85 12.08
C ASP A 292 4.38 2.82 13.05
N GLY A 293 3.57 3.44 13.91
CA GLY A 293 4.05 4.35 14.96
C GLY A 293 4.93 3.66 16.01
N MET A 294 4.87 2.34 16.10
CA MET A 294 5.68 1.48 16.97
C MET A 294 6.32 0.37 16.12
N ASP A 295 7.35 -0.29 16.67
CA ASP A 295 8.00 -1.47 16.06
C ASP A 295 7.05 -2.66 15.94
N GLU A 296 7.19 -3.46 14.88
CA GLU A 296 6.33 -4.63 14.58
C GLU A 296 6.32 -5.69 15.68
N ASN A 297 7.35 -5.74 16.54
CA ASN A 297 7.45 -6.66 17.67
C ASN A 297 7.09 -6.01 19.03
N ASP A 298 6.95 -4.67 19.09
CA ASP A 298 6.61 -3.96 20.32
C ASP A 298 5.08 -3.90 20.57
N TRP A 299 4.47 -5.06 20.79
CA TRP A 299 3.02 -5.21 20.98
C TRP A 299 2.52 -4.46 22.23
N ASP A 300 3.31 -4.35 23.27
CA ASP A 300 2.98 -3.58 24.46
C ASP A 300 3.00 -2.06 24.17
N GLY A 301 3.96 -1.59 23.38
CA GLY A 301 4.00 -0.21 22.90
C GLY A 301 2.82 0.11 21.99
N TRP A 302 2.47 -0.78 21.05
CA TRP A 302 1.27 -0.65 20.22
C TRP A 302 -0.01 -0.57 21.06
N LYS A 303 -0.12 -1.40 22.10
CA LYS A 303 -1.26 -1.36 23.03
C LYS A 303 -1.37 0.00 23.72
N GLN A 304 -0.26 0.51 24.25
CA GLN A 304 -0.22 1.83 24.89
C GLN A 304 -0.60 2.96 23.92
N LEU A 305 -0.08 2.91 22.69
CA LEU A 305 -0.41 3.89 21.65
C LEU A 305 -1.91 3.85 21.30
N THR A 306 -2.47 2.64 21.13
CA THR A 306 -3.89 2.48 20.80
C THR A 306 -4.80 3.00 21.91
N GLU A 307 -4.48 2.69 23.16
CA GLU A 307 -5.24 3.18 24.32
C GLU A 307 -5.14 4.70 24.50
N ARG A 308 -4.04 5.31 24.06
CA ARG A 308 -3.77 6.74 24.23
C ARG A 308 -4.46 7.63 23.19
N ILE A 309 -4.40 7.25 21.91
CA ILE A 309 -4.84 8.10 20.80
C ILE A 309 -5.73 7.39 19.75
N GLY A 310 -6.02 6.11 19.92
CA GLY A 310 -6.73 5.32 18.93
C GLY A 310 -8.20 5.72 18.71
N ASP A 311 -8.81 6.47 19.62
CA ASP A 311 -10.14 7.08 19.45
C ASP A 311 -10.12 8.32 18.52
N ARG A 312 -8.97 8.99 18.43
CA ARG A 312 -8.78 10.23 17.67
C ARG A 312 -8.03 10.05 16.36
N VAL A 313 -7.19 9.02 16.26
CA VAL A 313 -6.26 8.79 15.14
C VAL A 313 -6.35 7.37 14.65
N GLN A 314 -6.42 7.20 13.33
CA GLN A 314 -6.29 5.91 12.69
C GLN A 314 -4.86 5.37 12.85
N LEU A 315 -4.73 4.25 13.52
CA LEU A 315 -3.45 3.57 13.77
C LEU A 315 -3.35 2.35 12.85
N VAL A 316 -2.57 2.51 11.79
CA VAL A 316 -2.43 1.52 10.71
C VAL A 316 -1.26 0.59 10.99
N GLY A 317 -1.52 -0.71 11.02
CA GLY A 317 -0.45 -1.71 11.03
C GLY A 317 -0.10 -2.15 9.61
N ASP A 318 1.14 -1.83 9.18
CA ASP A 318 1.76 -2.35 7.96
C ASP A 318 2.67 -3.54 8.30
N ASP A 319 3.87 -3.30 8.79
CA ASP A 319 4.80 -4.36 9.21
C ASP A 319 4.22 -5.18 10.39
N LEU A 320 3.40 -4.55 11.24
CA LEU A 320 2.70 -5.21 12.33
C LEU A 320 1.79 -6.35 11.86
N PHE A 321 1.04 -6.18 10.78
CA PHE A 321 0.01 -7.13 10.34
C PHE A 321 0.35 -7.85 9.03
N VAL A 322 1.20 -7.29 8.20
CA VAL A 322 1.67 -7.84 6.91
C VAL A 322 0.57 -8.47 6.05
N THR A 323 -0.63 -7.86 6.05
CA THR A 323 -1.82 -8.38 5.34
C THR A 323 -2.21 -9.81 5.76
N ASN A 324 -1.76 -10.28 6.93
CA ASN A 324 -1.93 -11.64 7.42
C ASN A 324 -3.12 -11.74 8.38
N THR A 325 -4.11 -12.59 8.06
CA THR A 325 -5.34 -12.75 8.85
C THR A 325 -5.10 -13.31 10.25
N GLU A 326 -4.10 -14.17 10.45
CA GLU A 326 -3.79 -14.74 11.77
C GLU A 326 -3.20 -13.67 12.71
N ILE A 327 -2.29 -12.85 12.17
CA ILE A 327 -1.68 -11.76 12.94
C ILE A 327 -2.71 -10.65 13.19
N LEU A 328 -3.53 -10.31 12.19
CA LEU A 328 -4.63 -9.35 12.33
C LEU A 328 -5.62 -9.80 13.41
N ALA A 329 -6.04 -11.07 13.40
CA ALA A 329 -6.95 -11.61 14.42
C ALA A 329 -6.38 -11.44 15.85
N LYS A 330 -5.09 -11.71 16.03
CA LYS A 330 -4.39 -11.48 17.30
C LYS A 330 -4.41 -10.00 17.70
N GLY A 331 -4.21 -9.09 16.75
CA GLY A 331 -4.30 -7.62 16.98
C GLY A 331 -5.69 -7.20 17.41
N ILE A 332 -6.72 -7.68 16.72
CA ILE A 332 -8.13 -7.40 17.04
C ILE A 332 -8.48 -7.91 18.45
N GLU A 333 -8.12 -9.14 18.78
CA GLU A 333 -8.39 -9.73 20.10
C GLU A 333 -7.74 -8.94 21.26
N ASN A 334 -6.57 -8.35 21.01
CA ASN A 334 -5.84 -7.58 22.00
C ASN A 334 -6.15 -6.07 21.96
N GLY A 335 -6.98 -5.61 21.01
CA GLY A 335 -7.31 -4.19 20.84
C GLY A 335 -6.07 -3.37 20.48
N ILE A 336 -5.31 -3.82 19.50
CA ILE A 336 -4.06 -3.22 19.03
C ILE A 336 -4.25 -2.68 17.62
N GLY A 337 -3.95 -1.40 17.42
CA GLY A 337 -4.27 -0.69 16.17
C GLY A 337 -5.79 -0.53 15.99
N ASN A 338 -6.19 0.05 14.88
CA ASN A 338 -7.59 0.17 14.47
C ASN A 338 -7.75 0.21 12.94
N SER A 339 -6.67 -0.10 12.21
CA SER A 339 -6.58 -0.15 10.76
C SER A 339 -5.48 -1.10 10.31
N ILE A 340 -5.63 -1.68 9.12
CA ILE A 340 -4.61 -2.50 8.48
C ILE A 340 -4.21 -1.90 7.13
N LEU A 341 -2.92 -1.92 6.82
CA LEU A 341 -2.42 -1.70 5.47
C LEU A 341 -2.53 -3.00 4.67
N ILE A 342 -3.02 -2.90 3.44
CA ILE A 342 -3.23 -4.05 2.55
C ILE A 342 -2.24 -3.98 1.39
N LYS A 343 -1.25 -4.84 1.42
CA LYS A 343 -0.26 -5.01 0.36
C LYS A 343 -0.39 -6.42 -0.22
N VAL A 344 -0.88 -6.52 -1.45
CA VAL A 344 -1.21 -7.81 -2.09
C VAL A 344 -0.05 -8.81 -2.11
N ASN A 345 1.19 -8.31 -2.21
CA ASN A 345 2.38 -9.17 -2.26
C ASN A 345 2.91 -9.60 -0.88
N GLN A 346 2.46 -8.98 0.22
CA GLN A 346 2.81 -9.44 1.58
C GLN A 346 2.16 -10.77 1.91
N ILE A 347 1.04 -11.09 1.26
CA ILE A 347 0.30 -12.35 1.48
C ILE A 347 0.30 -13.25 0.25
N GLY A 348 0.19 -12.71 -0.96
CA GLY A 348 0.50 -13.40 -2.22
C GLY A 348 -0.68 -14.02 -2.97
N THR A 349 -1.93 -13.82 -2.57
CA THR A 349 -3.12 -14.14 -3.38
C THR A 349 -4.22 -13.08 -3.22
N LEU A 350 -5.11 -12.96 -4.19
CA LEU A 350 -6.29 -12.12 -4.08
C LEU A 350 -7.27 -12.68 -3.03
N THR A 351 -7.42 -14.00 -2.93
CA THR A 351 -8.30 -14.63 -1.94
C THR A 351 -7.89 -14.24 -0.52
N GLU A 352 -6.63 -14.41 -0.14
CA GLU A 352 -6.14 -14.03 1.19
C GLU A 352 -6.19 -12.52 1.43
N THR A 353 -5.94 -11.72 0.38
CA THR A 353 -6.07 -10.24 0.44
C THR A 353 -7.50 -9.82 0.78
N PHE A 354 -8.49 -10.40 0.12
CA PHE A 354 -9.91 -10.12 0.39
C PHE A 354 -10.34 -10.61 1.76
N ASP A 355 -9.85 -11.77 2.20
CA ASP A 355 -10.10 -12.29 3.55
C ASP A 355 -9.58 -11.34 4.63
N ALA A 356 -8.40 -10.74 4.44
CA ALA A 356 -7.83 -9.75 5.37
C ALA A 356 -8.66 -8.45 5.41
N ILE A 357 -9.07 -7.94 4.26
CA ILE A 357 -9.93 -6.74 4.19
C ILE A 357 -11.28 -7.00 4.86
N GLU A 358 -11.91 -8.13 4.57
CA GLU A 358 -13.21 -8.49 5.15
C GLU A 358 -13.11 -8.66 6.68
N MET A 359 -12.05 -9.32 7.17
CA MET A 359 -11.82 -9.49 8.60
C MET A 359 -11.67 -8.13 9.31
N ALA A 360 -10.88 -7.22 8.76
CA ALA A 360 -10.70 -5.87 9.30
C ALA A 360 -12.04 -5.12 9.39
N GLN A 361 -12.78 -5.06 8.28
CA GLN A 361 -14.07 -4.36 8.21
C GLN A 361 -15.10 -4.93 9.17
N LYS A 362 -15.19 -6.25 9.31
CA LYS A 362 -16.10 -6.92 10.28
C LYS A 362 -15.75 -6.61 11.74
N ALA A 363 -14.48 -6.34 12.02
CA ALA A 363 -14.01 -5.96 13.34
C ALA A 363 -14.12 -4.45 13.64
N GLY A 364 -14.59 -3.65 12.69
CA GLY A 364 -14.63 -2.19 12.80
C GLY A 364 -13.29 -1.50 12.53
N TYR A 365 -12.28 -2.25 12.07
CA TYR A 365 -11.02 -1.69 11.57
C TYR A 365 -11.22 -1.17 10.15
N THR A 366 -10.51 -0.11 9.79
CA THR A 366 -10.40 0.29 8.39
C THR A 366 -9.33 -0.54 7.66
N ALA A 367 -9.43 -0.58 6.33
CA ALA A 367 -8.42 -1.18 5.47
C ALA A 367 -7.92 -0.12 4.48
N VAL A 368 -6.61 0.07 4.42
CA VAL A 368 -5.96 0.99 3.47
C VAL A 368 -5.29 0.16 2.39
N VAL A 369 -5.80 0.20 1.16
CA VAL A 369 -5.17 -0.51 0.04
C VAL A 369 -3.92 0.23 -0.38
N SER A 370 -2.78 -0.47 -0.49
CA SER A 370 -1.48 0.16 -0.63
C SER A 370 -0.65 -0.39 -1.79
N HIS A 371 0.16 0.50 -2.35
CA HIS A 371 1.26 0.19 -3.25
C HIS A 371 2.47 -0.38 -2.49
N ARG A 372 3.56 -0.61 -3.23
CA ARG A 372 4.91 -0.83 -2.68
C ARG A 372 5.89 0.21 -3.24
N SER A 373 7.08 0.30 -2.63
CA SER A 373 8.13 1.22 -3.11
C SER A 373 8.61 0.88 -4.53
N GLY A 374 8.72 -0.38 -4.90
CA GLY A 374 8.91 -0.84 -6.27
C GLY A 374 7.58 -1.18 -6.94
N GLU A 375 7.10 -0.30 -7.80
CA GLU A 375 5.84 -0.45 -8.51
C GLU A 375 6.04 -0.68 -10.00
N THR A 376 4.95 -0.96 -10.69
CA THR A 376 4.87 -1.13 -12.14
C THR A 376 3.71 -0.26 -12.66
N GLU A 377 3.42 -0.35 -13.96
CA GLU A 377 2.21 0.26 -14.53
C GLU A 377 0.91 -0.48 -14.16
N ASP A 378 0.97 -1.62 -13.46
CA ASP A 378 -0.22 -2.35 -13.00
C ASP A 378 -1.09 -1.49 -12.08
N THR A 379 -2.40 -1.53 -12.29
CA THR A 379 -3.38 -0.69 -11.59
C THR A 379 -4.34 -1.48 -10.69
N THR A 380 -4.10 -2.77 -10.48
CA THR A 380 -5.01 -3.69 -9.79
C THR A 380 -5.42 -3.18 -8.40
N ILE A 381 -4.51 -2.53 -7.66
CA ILE A 381 -4.82 -2.01 -6.32
C ILE A 381 -5.90 -0.91 -6.34
N ALA A 382 -6.01 -0.13 -7.42
CA ALA A 382 -7.09 0.84 -7.59
C ALA A 382 -8.45 0.12 -7.73
N ASP A 383 -8.50 -0.94 -8.52
CA ASP A 383 -9.68 -1.77 -8.69
C ASP A 383 -10.07 -2.49 -7.38
N ILE A 384 -9.11 -3.03 -6.62
CA ILE A 384 -9.33 -3.66 -5.32
C ILE A 384 -9.93 -2.65 -4.33
N ALA A 385 -9.41 -1.43 -4.25
CA ALA A 385 -9.90 -0.41 -3.32
C ALA A 385 -11.39 -0.09 -3.55
N VAL A 386 -11.83 0.01 -4.81
CA VAL A 386 -13.23 0.24 -5.15
C VAL A 386 -14.07 -1.03 -4.99
N ALA A 387 -13.56 -2.18 -5.42
CA ALA A 387 -14.25 -3.46 -5.33
C ALA A 387 -14.67 -3.80 -3.89
N THR A 388 -13.81 -3.53 -2.93
CA THR A 388 -14.01 -3.83 -1.51
C THR A 388 -14.67 -2.70 -0.72
N ASN A 389 -14.92 -1.53 -1.37
CA ASN A 389 -15.31 -0.30 -0.70
C ASN A 389 -14.39 0.01 0.51
N ALA A 390 -13.09 -0.21 0.36
CA ALA A 390 -12.11 -0.01 1.43
C ALA A 390 -12.09 1.45 1.95
N GLY A 391 -12.44 2.39 1.09
CA GLY A 391 -12.58 3.80 1.42
C GLY A 391 -11.26 4.58 1.50
N GLN A 392 -10.10 3.91 1.44
CA GLN A 392 -8.79 4.54 1.51
C GLN A 392 -7.78 3.83 0.60
N ILE A 393 -6.87 4.60 0.00
CA ILE A 393 -5.76 4.09 -0.80
C ILE A 393 -4.47 4.88 -0.52
N LYS A 394 -3.37 4.17 -0.33
CA LYS A 394 -2.02 4.72 -0.20
C LYS A 394 -1.23 4.29 -1.44
N THR A 395 -1.00 5.20 -2.40
CA THR A 395 -0.35 4.85 -3.67
C THR A 395 0.65 5.89 -4.16
N GLY A 396 1.36 6.51 -3.21
CA GLY A 396 2.43 7.45 -3.46
C GLY A 396 1.96 8.86 -3.77
N SER A 397 2.83 9.63 -4.42
CA SER A 397 2.62 11.05 -4.70
C SER A 397 1.96 11.30 -6.05
N LEU A 398 1.97 12.56 -6.45
CA LEU A 398 1.37 13.11 -7.67
C LEU A 398 2.40 13.27 -8.79
N SER A 399 3.43 12.45 -8.76
CA SER A 399 4.48 12.36 -9.78
C SER A 399 4.93 10.89 -9.91
N ARG A 400 5.66 10.55 -10.99
CA ARG A 400 6.03 9.20 -11.43
C ARG A 400 4.83 8.39 -11.94
N THR A 401 4.96 7.88 -13.17
CA THR A 401 3.86 7.22 -13.89
C THR A 401 3.35 5.96 -13.17
N ASP A 402 4.23 5.23 -12.48
CA ASP A 402 3.91 4.07 -11.68
C ASP A 402 2.93 4.38 -10.52
N ARG A 403 2.90 5.61 -10.02
CA ARG A 403 1.93 6.11 -9.02
C ARG A 403 0.69 6.68 -9.70
N ILE A 404 0.91 7.58 -10.67
CA ILE A 404 -0.17 8.24 -11.41
C ILE A 404 -1.08 7.25 -12.13
N ALA A 405 -0.58 6.10 -12.57
CA ALA A 405 -1.37 5.07 -13.22
C ALA A 405 -2.57 4.63 -12.35
N LYS A 406 -2.36 4.48 -11.03
CA LYS A 406 -3.41 4.09 -10.07
C LYS A 406 -4.45 5.20 -9.91
N TYR A 407 -4.01 6.46 -9.78
CA TYR A 407 -4.91 7.61 -9.71
C TYR A 407 -5.72 7.78 -11.01
N ASN A 408 -5.10 7.61 -12.16
CA ASN A 408 -5.79 7.66 -13.45
C ASN A 408 -6.80 6.50 -13.60
N GLN A 409 -6.52 5.33 -13.05
CA GLN A 409 -7.49 4.23 -13.02
C GLN A 409 -8.69 4.57 -12.15
N LEU A 410 -8.49 5.17 -10.99
CA LEU A 410 -9.60 5.63 -10.13
C LEU A 410 -10.46 6.70 -10.81
N LEU A 411 -9.85 7.62 -11.58
CA LEU A 411 -10.63 8.58 -12.39
C LEU A 411 -11.49 7.89 -13.44
N ARG A 412 -10.99 6.86 -14.13
CA ARG A 412 -11.78 6.06 -15.08
C ARG A 412 -12.93 5.34 -14.39
N ILE A 413 -12.67 4.75 -13.22
CA ILE A 413 -13.71 4.08 -12.43
C ILE A 413 -14.79 5.08 -11.98
N GLU A 414 -14.40 6.28 -11.53
CA GLU A 414 -15.34 7.34 -11.16
C GLU A 414 -16.23 7.75 -12.35
N ASP A 415 -15.62 7.91 -13.53
CA ASP A 415 -16.38 8.23 -14.76
C ASP A 415 -17.35 7.09 -15.15
N GLU A 416 -16.94 5.81 -15.04
CA GLU A 416 -17.82 4.66 -15.31
C GLU A 416 -18.98 4.53 -14.32
N LEU A 417 -18.75 4.83 -13.05
CA LEU A 417 -19.77 4.81 -12.01
C LEU A 417 -20.73 5.99 -12.11
N PHE A 418 -20.28 7.10 -12.68
CA PHE A 418 -21.06 8.32 -12.91
C PHE A 418 -21.81 8.78 -11.65
N GLU A 419 -23.14 8.91 -11.69
CA GLU A 419 -23.96 9.35 -10.54
C GLU A 419 -23.99 8.35 -9.37
N THR A 420 -23.53 7.11 -9.58
CA THR A 420 -23.47 6.08 -8.53
C THR A 420 -22.14 6.08 -7.78
N ALA A 421 -21.14 6.82 -8.25
CA ALA A 421 -19.87 6.98 -7.58
C ALA A 421 -20.06 7.62 -6.20
N LYS A 422 -19.39 7.06 -5.20
CA LYS A 422 -19.40 7.56 -3.83
C LYS A 422 -18.00 7.99 -3.45
N TYR A 423 -17.88 9.18 -2.84
CA TYR A 423 -16.67 9.61 -2.17
C TYR A 423 -17.05 10.09 -0.78
N ASP A 424 -16.75 9.28 0.22
CA ASP A 424 -17.21 9.49 1.58
C ASP A 424 -16.29 10.43 2.40
N GLY A 425 -15.12 10.79 1.88
CA GLY A 425 -14.20 11.74 2.52
C GLY A 425 -13.88 11.32 3.95
N ILE A 426 -14.08 12.23 4.90
CA ILE A 426 -13.81 11.99 6.33
C ILE A 426 -14.58 10.79 6.90
N LYS A 427 -15.74 10.43 6.35
CA LYS A 427 -16.54 9.28 6.81
C LYS A 427 -15.88 7.93 6.48
N SER A 428 -14.85 7.92 5.62
CA SER A 428 -14.05 6.72 5.38
C SER A 428 -13.21 6.30 6.58
N PHE A 429 -13.06 7.20 7.56
CA PHE A 429 -12.40 6.95 8.85
C PHE A 429 -13.44 6.58 9.91
N TYR A 430 -14.25 5.56 9.64
CA TYR A 430 -15.36 5.14 10.51
C TYR A 430 -14.92 4.48 11.82
N ASN A 431 -13.64 4.17 11.94
CA ASN A 431 -12.98 3.65 13.14
C ASN A 431 -12.64 4.73 14.18
N LEU A 432 -12.91 6.00 13.89
CA LEU A 432 -12.65 7.10 14.80
C LEU A 432 -13.95 7.64 15.40
N ASP A 433 -13.90 7.99 16.67
CA ASP A 433 -14.96 8.75 17.33
C ASP A 433 -14.97 10.18 16.77
N LYS A 434 -16.14 10.62 16.27
CA LYS A 434 -16.32 11.93 15.62
C LYS A 434 -17.13 12.86 16.46
#